data_7630be3fca1deb41de6cf1ddf17ecd8b
#
_entry.id   7630be3fca1deb41de6cf1ddf17ecd8b
#
_cell.length_a   1.000
_cell.length_b   1.000
_cell.length_c   1.000
_cell.angle_alpha   90.00
_cell.angle_beta   90.00
_cell.angle_gamma   90.00
#
_symmetry.space_group_name_H-M   'P 1'
#
loop_
_entity.id
_entity.type
_entity.pdbx_description
1 polymer ?
#
loop_
_entity_poly.entity_id
_entity_poly.type
_entity_poly.pdbx_seq_one_letter_code
_entity_poly.pdbx_strand_id
1 'polypeptide(L)'
;MTAPQGALTAQPVDPLPPRLTPPAPPPPVRRLTAGTWVFVPLVLVAGSPSGHDLLTGMIRDLPRADGIAATGVQLARFVLIGLMWPQWELPPDTPRAYSSWLWNDLRTLLFVALTLWLLSRLNALPSPARAYRALAVLGATMVSAVVAALGAIACVAFIALIGVVNNPAGRRSPWSDAETATWGALAGGLVYGLLLAWLVTRPVAADRPAEGG
;
A
#
# COMPACT_ATOMS: atom_id res chain seq x y z
N MET A 1 -56.93 -44.00 -60.61
CA MET A 1 -56.03 -44.72 -59.70
C MET A 1 -55.16 -43.70 -58.97
N THR A 2 -55.56 -43.31 -57.79
CA THR A 2 -54.88 -42.29 -56.98
C THR A 2 -54.23 -43.03 -55.83
N ALA A 3 -52.88 -42.91 -55.70
CA ALA A 3 -52.12 -43.52 -54.65
C ALA A 3 -52.23 -42.63 -53.38
N PRO A 4 -52.30 -43.18 -52.15
CA PRO A 4 -52.33 -42.43 -50.90
C PRO A 4 -50.92 -41.99 -50.57
N GLN A 5 -50.75 -40.67 -50.32
CA GLN A 5 -49.59 -40.12 -49.75
C GLN A 5 -49.55 -40.49 -48.28
N GLY A 6 -48.55 -41.31 -47.87
CA GLY A 6 -48.28 -41.63 -46.51
C GLY A 6 -47.73 -40.40 -45.75
N ALA A 7 -48.48 -39.93 -44.78
CA ALA A 7 -48.02 -38.89 -43.85
C ALA A 7 -46.89 -39.43 -42.95
N LEU A 8 -45.67 -38.96 -43.16
CA LEU A 8 -44.55 -39.15 -42.21
C LEU A 8 -44.85 -38.40 -40.95
N THR A 9 -45.29 -39.08 -39.90
CA THR A 9 -45.40 -38.57 -38.59
C THR A 9 -43.97 -38.29 -38.01
N ALA A 10 -43.63 -37.02 -37.87
CA ALA A 10 -42.39 -36.60 -37.21
C ALA A 10 -42.41 -37.10 -35.74
N GLN A 11 -41.49 -37.95 -35.39
CA GLN A 11 -41.29 -38.37 -34.00
C GLN A 11 -40.87 -37.12 -33.17
N PRO A 12 -41.47 -36.92 -31.98
CA PRO A 12 -41.00 -35.87 -31.08
C PRO A 12 -39.58 -36.18 -30.63
N VAL A 13 -38.66 -35.23 -30.88
CA VAL A 13 -37.27 -35.32 -30.44
C VAL A 13 -37.29 -35.10 -28.91
N ASP A 14 -36.91 -36.11 -28.16
CA ASP A 14 -36.74 -35.99 -26.71
C ASP A 14 -35.80 -34.85 -26.38
N PRO A 15 -36.17 -33.97 -25.45
CA PRO A 15 -35.32 -32.87 -25.03
C PRO A 15 -34.01 -33.46 -24.43
N LEU A 16 -32.89 -33.03 -24.98
CA LEU A 16 -31.55 -33.41 -24.49
C LEU A 16 -31.45 -33.17 -23.02
N PRO A 17 -30.93 -34.13 -22.23
CA PRO A 17 -30.76 -33.93 -20.79
C PRO A 17 -29.93 -32.68 -20.51
N PRO A 18 -30.27 -31.89 -19.46
CA PRO A 18 -29.57 -30.66 -19.13
C PRO A 18 -28.10 -30.99 -18.96
N ARG A 19 -27.24 -30.33 -19.76
CA ARG A 19 -25.78 -30.45 -19.62
C ARG A 19 -25.44 -30.04 -18.19
N LEU A 20 -24.96 -30.98 -17.39
CA LEU A 20 -24.39 -30.71 -16.08
C LEU A 20 -23.23 -29.72 -16.30
N THR A 21 -23.45 -28.45 -15.96
CA THR A 21 -22.38 -27.45 -15.93
C THR A 21 -21.35 -27.95 -14.92
N PRO A 22 -20.07 -28.12 -15.31
CA PRO A 22 -19.04 -28.52 -14.37
C PRO A 22 -19.05 -27.53 -13.19
N PRO A 23 -18.85 -28.00 -11.94
CA PRO A 23 -18.81 -27.13 -10.79
C PRO A 23 -17.81 -26.02 -11.02
N ALA A 24 -18.22 -24.79 -10.69
CA ALA A 24 -17.34 -23.62 -10.85
C ALA A 24 -16.01 -23.89 -10.13
N PRO A 25 -14.86 -23.61 -10.76
CA PRO A 25 -13.57 -23.80 -10.14
C PRO A 25 -13.55 -23.05 -8.80
N PRO A 26 -12.96 -23.64 -7.75
CA PRO A 26 -12.89 -22.98 -6.45
C PRO A 26 -12.23 -21.60 -6.60
N PRO A 27 -12.73 -20.57 -5.92
CA PRO A 27 -12.18 -19.22 -6.02
C PRO A 27 -10.67 -19.28 -5.76
N PRO A 28 -9.85 -18.59 -6.58
CA PRO A 28 -8.40 -18.61 -6.40
C PRO A 28 -8.05 -18.16 -4.98
N VAL A 29 -7.28 -18.99 -4.28
CA VAL A 29 -6.76 -18.67 -2.94
C VAL A 29 -6.01 -17.34 -3.07
N ARG A 30 -6.51 -16.30 -2.40
CA ARG A 30 -5.96 -14.94 -2.44
C ARG A 30 -4.58 -14.96 -1.78
N ARG A 31 -3.54 -15.20 -2.55
CA ARG A 31 -2.16 -15.00 -2.10
C ARG A 31 -1.91 -13.50 -2.14
N LEU A 32 -1.55 -12.92 -1.00
CA LEU A 32 -0.95 -11.59 -0.97
C LEU A 32 0.16 -11.58 -2.03
N THR A 33 0.09 -10.62 -2.96
CA THR A 33 1.09 -10.53 -4.02
C THR A 33 2.48 -10.36 -3.39
N ALA A 34 3.53 -10.87 -4.02
CA ALA A 34 4.89 -10.79 -3.51
C ALA A 34 5.29 -9.35 -3.07
N GLY A 35 4.71 -8.34 -3.72
CA GLY A 35 4.93 -6.93 -3.38
C GLY A 35 4.46 -6.54 -1.98
N THR A 36 3.36 -7.11 -1.46
CA THR A 36 2.90 -6.82 -0.10
C THR A 36 3.80 -7.44 0.97
N TRP A 37 4.41 -8.59 0.70
CA TRP A 37 5.39 -9.20 1.60
C TRP A 37 6.70 -8.43 1.67
N VAL A 38 7.09 -7.70 0.61
CA VAL A 38 8.27 -6.83 0.62
C VAL A 38 7.99 -5.51 1.32
N PHE A 39 6.76 -5.03 1.30
CA PHE A 39 6.37 -3.75 1.89
C PHE A 39 6.62 -3.70 3.41
N VAL A 40 6.18 -4.71 4.15
CA VAL A 40 6.32 -4.74 5.61
C VAL A 40 7.79 -4.71 6.06
N PRO A 41 8.68 -5.60 5.56
CA PRO A 41 10.11 -5.51 5.87
C PRO A 41 10.72 -4.17 5.46
N LEU A 42 10.33 -3.62 4.32
CA LEU A 42 10.85 -2.32 3.86
C LEU A 42 10.50 -1.20 4.86
N VAL A 43 9.24 -1.13 5.31
CA VAL A 43 8.80 -0.16 6.32
C VAL A 43 9.51 -0.38 7.64
N LEU A 44 9.67 -1.64 8.06
CA LEU A 44 10.37 -1.98 9.31
C LEU A 44 11.84 -1.57 9.26
N VAL A 45 12.53 -1.83 8.17
CA VAL A 45 13.96 -1.48 8.04
C VAL A 45 14.15 0.01 7.86
N ALA A 46 13.44 0.65 6.93
CA ALA A 46 13.58 2.08 6.66
C ALA A 46 13.11 2.94 7.83
N GLY A 47 12.05 2.52 8.55
CA GLY A 47 11.50 3.22 9.70
C GLY A 47 12.23 2.94 11.02
N SER A 48 13.16 1.99 11.06
CA SER A 48 13.95 1.70 12.27
C SER A 48 14.90 2.84 12.60
N PRO A 49 15.34 2.98 13.88
CA PRO A 49 16.35 3.97 14.26
C PRO A 49 17.60 3.88 13.39
N SER A 50 18.13 2.68 13.16
CA SER A 50 19.31 2.47 12.30
C SER A 50 19.05 2.83 10.83
N GLY A 51 17.85 2.51 10.31
CA GLY A 51 17.44 2.90 8.97
C GLY A 51 17.32 4.42 8.84
N HIS A 52 16.75 5.07 9.83
CA HIS A 52 16.65 6.53 9.90
C HIS A 52 18.02 7.22 9.93
N ASP A 53 18.95 6.72 10.74
CA ASP A 53 20.32 7.24 10.80
C ASP A 53 21.05 7.08 9.47
N LEU A 54 20.90 5.92 8.82
CA LEU A 54 21.48 5.65 7.50
C LEU A 54 20.92 6.62 6.44
N LEU A 55 19.60 6.77 6.36
CA LEU A 55 18.95 7.65 5.41
C LEU A 55 19.30 9.13 5.67
N THR A 56 19.41 9.53 6.93
CA THR A 56 19.86 10.87 7.33
C THR A 56 21.31 11.12 6.89
N GLY A 57 22.19 10.13 7.06
CA GLY A 57 23.55 10.16 6.54
C GLY A 57 23.58 10.37 5.03
N MET A 58 22.82 9.56 4.29
CA MET A 58 22.69 9.69 2.84
C MET A 58 22.20 11.07 2.40
N ILE A 59 21.22 11.66 3.10
CA ILE A 59 20.74 13.03 2.81
C ILE A 59 21.83 14.07 3.03
N ARG A 60 22.63 13.90 4.10
CA ARG A 60 23.74 14.81 4.43
C ARG A 60 24.85 14.77 3.39
N ASP A 61 25.10 13.56 2.85
CA ASP A 61 26.18 13.32 1.88
C ASP A 61 25.77 13.65 0.43
N LEU A 62 24.50 14.05 0.20
CA LEU A 62 24.06 14.48 -1.12
C LEU A 62 24.87 15.69 -1.60
N PRO A 63 25.39 15.65 -2.83
CA PRO A 63 26.19 16.73 -3.37
C PRO A 63 25.39 18.04 -3.47
N ARG A 64 26.05 19.18 -3.30
CA ARG A 64 25.49 20.46 -3.70
C ARG A 64 25.63 20.57 -5.23
N ALA A 65 24.51 20.73 -5.90
CA ALA A 65 24.47 20.81 -7.36
C ALA A 65 23.63 22.02 -7.79
N ASP A 66 24.00 22.58 -8.92
CA ASP A 66 23.30 23.70 -9.55
C ASP A 66 22.68 23.28 -10.89
N GLY A 67 21.75 24.08 -11.39
CA GLY A 67 21.09 23.83 -12.67
C GLY A 67 20.27 22.52 -12.69
N ILE A 68 20.33 21.78 -13.80
CA ILE A 68 19.56 20.54 -13.99
C ILE A 68 19.96 19.46 -12.99
N ALA A 69 21.23 19.38 -12.60
CA ALA A 69 21.71 18.43 -11.61
C ALA A 69 21.07 18.65 -10.23
N ALA A 70 20.75 19.89 -9.88
CA ALA A 70 20.03 20.23 -8.65
C ALA A 70 18.66 19.55 -8.58
N THR A 71 17.94 19.41 -9.71
CA THR A 71 16.65 18.73 -9.76
C THR A 71 16.79 17.25 -9.38
N GLY A 72 17.83 16.57 -9.88
CA GLY A 72 18.13 15.19 -9.52
C GLY A 72 18.44 15.01 -8.03
N VAL A 73 19.24 15.93 -7.45
CA VAL A 73 19.55 15.94 -6.01
C VAL A 73 18.30 16.18 -5.17
N GLN A 74 17.43 17.11 -5.57
CA GLN A 74 16.16 17.36 -4.86
C GLN A 74 15.21 16.16 -4.93
N LEU A 75 15.13 15.48 -6.09
CA LEU A 75 14.36 14.27 -6.23
C LEU A 75 14.90 13.15 -5.31
N ALA A 76 16.23 12.95 -5.29
CA ALA A 76 16.85 11.99 -4.40
C ALA A 76 16.54 12.30 -2.92
N ARG A 77 16.67 13.57 -2.53
CA ARG A 77 16.31 14.03 -1.18
C ARG A 77 14.84 13.76 -0.85
N PHE A 78 13.94 14.06 -1.78
CA PHE A 78 12.50 13.80 -1.62
C PHE A 78 12.23 12.31 -1.40
N VAL A 79 12.86 11.43 -2.19
CA VAL A 79 12.73 9.98 -2.04
C VAL A 79 13.24 9.51 -0.67
N LEU A 80 14.41 10.00 -0.24
CA LEU A 80 14.98 9.63 1.06
C LEU A 80 14.09 10.10 2.21
N ILE A 81 13.57 11.34 2.16
CA ILE A 81 12.62 11.87 3.16
C ILE A 81 11.34 11.02 3.16
N GLY A 82 10.81 10.65 2.00
CA GLY A 82 9.64 9.79 1.91
C GLY A 82 9.87 8.41 2.51
N LEU A 83 11.04 7.82 2.34
CA LEU A 83 11.42 6.55 2.96
C LEU A 83 11.56 6.64 4.47
N MET A 84 12.02 7.80 4.98
CA MET A 84 12.14 8.06 6.43
C MET A 84 10.80 8.34 7.11
N TRP A 85 9.73 8.58 6.34
CA TRP A 85 8.46 9.02 6.91
C TRP A 85 7.82 8.00 7.87
N PRO A 86 7.76 6.68 7.58
CA PRO A 86 7.43 5.69 8.59
C PRO A 86 8.59 5.64 9.59
N GLN A 87 8.27 5.84 10.87
CA GLN A 87 9.27 5.81 11.94
C GLN A 87 8.69 5.02 13.10
N TRP A 88 9.47 4.13 13.65
CA TRP A 88 9.13 3.40 14.86
C TRP A 88 10.36 3.34 15.77
N GLU A 89 10.12 3.41 17.07
CA GLU A 89 11.15 3.47 18.08
C GLU A 89 10.77 2.57 19.24
N LEU A 90 11.76 2.18 20.04
CA LEU A 90 11.48 1.53 21.32
C LEU A 90 10.94 2.56 22.33
N PRO A 91 10.12 2.12 23.32
CA PRO A 91 9.60 3.01 24.33
C PRO A 91 10.73 3.80 24.99
N PRO A 92 10.61 5.14 25.09
CA PRO A 92 11.67 5.95 25.68
C PRO A 92 11.71 5.81 27.20
N ASP A 93 12.89 5.96 27.79
CA ASP A 93 13.08 5.91 29.24
C ASP A 93 12.51 7.16 29.95
N THR A 94 12.26 8.23 29.19
CA THR A 94 11.79 9.51 29.76
C THR A 94 10.34 9.82 29.37
N PRO A 95 9.48 10.21 30.34
CA PRO A 95 8.07 10.54 30.05
C PRO A 95 7.88 11.68 29.03
N ARG A 96 8.87 12.57 28.91
CA ARG A 96 8.80 13.70 27.96
C ARG A 96 8.82 13.27 26.49
N ALA A 97 9.39 12.12 26.20
CA ALA A 97 9.48 11.57 24.83
C ALA A 97 8.29 10.65 24.46
N TYR A 98 7.41 10.32 25.41
CA TYR A 98 6.29 9.41 25.15
C TYR A 98 5.33 9.90 24.05
N SER A 99 5.08 11.20 23.99
CA SER A 99 4.15 11.74 22.98
C SER A 99 4.71 11.63 21.56
N SER A 100 5.99 11.92 21.36
CA SER A 100 6.64 11.79 20.05
C SER A 100 6.78 10.32 19.62
N TRP A 101 7.16 9.47 20.57
CA TRP A 101 7.22 8.03 20.37
C TRP A 101 5.86 7.46 19.97
N LEU A 102 4.83 7.72 20.78
CA LEU A 102 3.47 7.25 20.50
C LEU A 102 2.95 7.75 19.15
N TRP A 103 3.23 9.01 18.80
CA TRP A 103 2.90 9.58 17.52
C TRP A 103 3.54 8.82 16.35
N ASN A 104 4.85 8.56 16.41
CA ASN A 104 5.60 7.91 15.37
C ASN A 104 5.16 6.46 15.17
N ASP A 105 5.05 5.72 16.26
CA ASP A 105 4.66 4.30 16.23
C ASP A 105 3.21 4.11 15.78
N LEU A 106 2.29 4.90 16.33
CA LEU A 106 0.87 4.82 15.95
C LEU A 106 0.66 5.16 14.48
N ARG A 107 1.31 6.21 13.99
CA ARG A 107 1.29 6.60 12.59
C ARG A 107 1.78 5.47 11.69
N THR A 108 2.91 4.86 12.03
CA THR A 108 3.52 3.77 11.26
C THR A 108 2.63 2.53 11.27
N LEU A 109 2.09 2.15 12.43
CA LEU A 109 1.15 1.02 12.55
C LEU A 109 -0.12 1.25 11.73
N LEU A 110 -0.72 2.43 11.83
CA LEU A 110 -1.91 2.78 11.04
C LEU A 110 -1.61 2.76 9.55
N PHE A 111 -0.46 3.29 9.13
CA PHE A 111 -0.05 3.29 7.73
C PHE A 111 0.07 1.87 7.18
N VAL A 112 0.78 0.99 7.89
CA VAL A 112 0.94 -0.41 7.47
C VAL A 112 -0.41 -1.13 7.45
N ALA A 113 -1.20 -1.02 8.52
CA ALA A 113 -2.49 -1.70 8.62
C ALA A 113 -3.47 -1.26 7.53
N LEU A 114 -3.61 0.06 7.31
CA LEU A 114 -4.48 0.61 6.27
C LEU A 114 -4.01 0.23 4.87
N THR A 115 -2.70 0.31 4.61
CA THR A 115 -2.14 -0.08 3.31
C THR A 115 -2.41 -1.55 3.02
N LEU A 116 -2.13 -2.45 3.96
CA LEU A 116 -2.40 -3.88 3.79
C LEU A 116 -3.90 -4.16 3.63
N TRP A 117 -4.74 -3.49 4.39
CA TRP A 117 -6.19 -3.63 4.28
C TRP A 117 -6.71 -3.16 2.91
N LEU A 118 -6.31 -1.98 2.43
CA LEU A 118 -6.71 -1.48 1.12
C LEU A 118 -6.18 -2.35 -0.01
N LEU A 119 -4.92 -2.79 0.06
CA LEU A 119 -4.35 -3.71 -0.92
C LEU A 119 -5.09 -5.05 -0.96
N SER A 120 -5.49 -5.58 0.21
CA SER A 120 -6.30 -6.80 0.28
C SER A 120 -7.66 -6.62 -0.41
N ARG A 121 -8.28 -5.44 -0.25
CA ARG A 121 -9.53 -5.09 -0.93
C ARG A 121 -9.36 -4.96 -2.45
N LEU A 122 -8.29 -4.29 -2.89
CA LEU A 122 -7.97 -4.15 -4.31
C LEU A 122 -7.73 -5.51 -4.99
N ASN A 123 -7.07 -6.45 -4.30
CA ASN A 123 -6.88 -7.80 -4.80
C ASN A 123 -8.19 -8.60 -4.93
N ALA A 124 -9.27 -8.15 -4.30
CA ALA A 124 -10.58 -8.77 -4.40
C ALA A 124 -11.36 -8.37 -5.64
N LEU A 125 -10.96 -7.26 -6.27
CA LEU A 125 -11.65 -6.75 -7.45
C LEU A 125 -11.19 -7.49 -8.72
N PRO A 126 -12.09 -7.68 -9.71
CA PRO A 126 -11.70 -8.23 -11.00
C PRO A 126 -10.63 -7.35 -11.63
N SER A 127 -9.65 -8.00 -12.23
CA SER A 127 -8.37 -7.39 -12.62
C SER A 127 -8.54 -6.36 -13.76
N PRO A 128 -8.49 -5.06 -13.50
CA PRO A 128 -8.38 -4.06 -14.55
C PRO A 128 -6.99 -4.12 -15.21
N ALA A 129 -6.81 -3.35 -16.28
CA ALA A 129 -5.51 -3.20 -16.93
C ALA A 129 -4.40 -2.84 -15.93
N ARG A 130 -3.15 -3.25 -16.19
CA ARG A 130 -2.01 -3.07 -15.29
C ARG A 130 -1.84 -1.62 -14.81
N ALA A 131 -2.09 -0.65 -15.70
CA ALA A 131 -1.99 0.77 -15.35
C ALA A 131 -3.00 1.20 -14.29
N TYR A 132 -4.25 0.75 -14.38
CA TYR A 132 -5.26 1.03 -13.36
C TYR A 132 -4.93 0.40 -12.01
N ARG A 133 -4.34 -0.80 -12.03
CA ARG A 133 -3.88 -1.44 -10.79
C ARG A 133 -2.74 -0.66 -10.15
N ALA A 134 -1.77 -0.18 -10.93
CA ALA A 134 -0.68 0.67 -10.44
C ALA A 134 -1.22 1.95 -9.79
N LEU A 135 -2.14 2.66 -10.47
CA LEU A 135 -2.78 3.87 -9.95
C LEU A 135 -3.60 3.59 -8.69
N ALA A 136 -4.33 2.47 -8.65
CA ALA A 136 -5.11 2.09 -7.47
C ALA A 136 -4.21 1.79 -6.25
N VAL A 137 -3.09 1.11 -6.46
CA VAL A 137 -2.09 0.84 -5.41
C VAL A 137 -1.46 2.14 -4.92
N LEU A 138 -1.06 3.03 -5.84
CA LEU A 138 -0.51 4.34 -5.49
C LEU A 138 -1.52 5.17 -4.69
N GLY A 139 -2.76 5.27 -5.17
CA GLY A 139 -3.83 6.01 -4.48
C GLY A 139 -4.13 5.43 -3.10
N ALA A 140 -4.24 4.10 -2.99
CA ALA A 140 -4.45 3.43 -1.71
C ALA A 140 -3.34 3.73 -0.69
N THR A 141 -2.07 3.72 -1.13
CA THR A 141 -0.93 4.00 -0.26
C THR A 141 -0.89 5.46 0.18
N MET A 142 -1.16 6.40 -0.72
CA MET A 142 -1.26 7.83 -0.38
C MET A 142 -2.39 8.11 0.61
N VAL A 143 -3.58 7.55 0.37
CA VAL A 143 -4.73 7.68 1.29
C VAL A 143 -4.39 7.08 2.65
N SER A 144 -3.78 5.89 2.68
CA SER A 144 -3.34 5.26 3.93
C SER A 144 -2.38 6.14 4.71
N ALA A 145 -1.41 6.78 4.05
CA ALA A 145 -0.43 7.63 4.69
C ALA A 145 -1.08 8.89 5.30
N VAL A 146 -1.95 9.56 4.55
CA VAL A 146 -2.67 10.75 5.05
C VAL A 146 -3.60 10.40 6.20
N VAL A 147 -4.41 9.34 6.07
CA VAL A 147 -5.31 8.89 7.13
C VAL A 147 -4.54 8.45 8.37
N ALA A 148 -3.40 7.77 8.22
CA ALA A 148 -2.55 7.39 9.32
C ALA A 148 -1.96 8.61 10.05
N ALA A 149 -1.50 9.62 9.32
CA ALA A 149 -0.99 10.86 9.90
C ALA A 149 -2.09 11.59 10.70
N LEU A 150 -3.25 11.83 10.09
CA LEU A 150 -4.37 12.52 10.73
C LEU A 150 -4.93 11.71 11.91
N GLY A 151 -5.05 10.40 11.76
CA GLY A 151 -5.50 9.51 12.83
C GLY A 151 -4.57 9.53 14.05
N ALA A 152 -3.26 9.50 13.81
CA ALA A 152 -2.27 9.61 14.88
C ALA A 152 -2.34 10.98 15.58
N ILE A 153 -2.49 12.10 14.83
CA ILE A 153 -2.72 13.44 15.43
C ILE A 153 -3.94 13.41 16.34
N ALA A 154 -5.07 12.91 15.84
CA ALA A 154 -6.31 12.87 16.60
C ALA A 154 -6.18 12.01 17.87
N CYS A 155 -5.53 10.85 17.79
CA CYS A 155 -5.32 9.97 18.93
C CYS A 155 -4.40 10.61 19.99
N VAL A 156 -3.28 11.19 19.57
CA VAL A 156 -2.34 11.84 20.52
C VAL A 156 -2.97 13.07 21.14
N ALA A 157 -3.71 13.88 20.38
CA ALA A 157 -4.46 15.02 20.90
C ALA A 157 -5.52 14.60 21.92
N PHE A 158 -6.25 13.51 21.65
CA PHE A 158 -7.23 12.94 22.56
C PHE A 158 -6.56 12.44 23.88
N ILE A 159 -5.46 11.69 23.77
CA ILE A 159 -4.71 11.19 24.94
C ILE A 159 -4.14 12.35 25.77
N ALA A 160 -3.66 13.41 25.11
CA ALA A 160 -3.19 14.61 25.79
C ALA A 160 -4.33 15.35 26.50
N LEU A 161 -5.53 15.39 25.90
CA LEU A 161 -6.71 16.02 26.50
C LEU A 161 -7.15 15.34 27.79
N ILE A 162 -7.05 14.00 27.87
CA ILE A 162 -7.37 13.24 29.08
C ILE A 162 -6.22 13.23 30.11
N GLY A 163 -5.14 14.00 29.88
CA GLY A 163 -4.05 14.19 30.83
C GLY A 163 -3.09 13.02 31.01
N VAL A 164 -3.17 11.99 30.13
CA VAL A 164 -2.30 10.79 30.23
C VAL A 164 -0.89 11.08 29.74
N VAL A 165 -0.74 11.99 28.78
CA VAL A 165 0.54 12.37 28.17
C VAL A 165 0.69 13.89 28.19
N ASN A 166 1.86 14.39 28.60
CA ASN A 166 2.16 15.81 28.48
C ASN A 166 2.16 16.21 27.00
N ASN A 167 1.28 17.14 26.63
CA ASN A 167 1.20 17.63 25.26
C ASN A 167 2.40 18.55 24.96
N PRO A 168 3.39 18.12 24.18
CA PRO A 168 4.51 18.97 23.79
C PRO A 168 4.09 20.06 22.80
N ALA A 169 2.91 19.90 22.15
CA ALA A 169 2.35 20.85 21.19
C ALA A 169 1.92 22.19 21.85
N GLY A 170 1.95 22.32 23.19
CA GLY A 170 1.64 23.58 23.86
C GLY A 170 2.54 24.77 23.49
N ARG A 171 3.58 24.58 22.68
CA ARG A 171 4.47 25.63 22.16
C ARG A 171 4.40 25.84 20.65
N ARG A 172 3.75 24.95 19.88
CA ARG A 172 3.59 25.10 18.44
C ARG A 172 2.10 25.13 18.10
N SER A 173 1.76 25.86 17.05
CA SER A 173 0.40 25.84 16.53
C SER A 173 0.04 24.41 16.08
N PRO A 174 -1.09 23.84 16.50
CA PRO A 174 -1.55 22.53 16.03
C PRO A 174 -1.62 22.43 14.51
N TRP A 175 -1.84 23.56 13.84
CA TRP A 175 -1.89 23.65 12.37
C TRP A 175 -0.53 23.44 11.72
N SER A 176 0.56 23.98 12.31
CA SER A 176 1.91 23.77 11.76
C SER A 176 2.37 22.33 11.87
N ASP A 177 1.98 21.64 12.94
CA ASP A 177 2.30 20.24 13.14
C ASP A 177 1.48 19.35 12.19
N ALA A 178 0.20 19.68 11.98
CA ALA A 178 -0.67 19.00 11.03
C ALA A 178 -0.21 19.20 9.58
N GLU A 179 0.21 20.41 9.21
CA GLU A 179 0.76 20.71 7.89
C GLU A 179 2.03 19.89 7.62
N THR A 180 3.00 19.95 8.53
CA THR A 180 4.27 19.21 8.39
C THR A 180 4.03 17.71 8.31
N ALA A 181 3.12 17.18 9.15
CA ALA A 181 2.75 15.78 9.14
C ALA A 181 2.08 15.36 7.83
N THR A 182 1.22 16.22 7.27
CA THR A 182 0.53 15.96 6.00
C THR A 182 1.51 15.94 4.82
N TRP A 183 2.44 16.90 4.75
CA TRP A 183 3.46 16.91 3.72
C TRP A 183 4.37 15.69 3.81
N GLY A 184 4.80 15.30 5.00
CA GLY A 184 5.56 14.06 5.22
C GLY A 184 4.78 12.83 4.79
N ALA A 185 3.46 12.77 5.10
CA ALA A 185 2.58 11.68 4.71
C ALA A 185 2.43 11.58 3.18
N LEU A 186 2.26 12.71 2.49
CA LEU A 186 2.17 12.74 1.04
C LEU A 186 3.47 12.24 0.39
N ALA A 187 4.62 12.71 0.88
CA ALA A 187 5.92 12.26 0.38
C ALA A 187 6.12 10.75 0.63
N GLY A 188 5.89 10.28 1.84
CA GLY A 188 5.98 8.87 2.20
C GLY A 188 5.00 8.01 1.40
N GLY A 189 3.73 8.40 1.36
CA GLY A 189 2.69 7.70 0.60
C GLY A 189 3.01 7.60 -0.89
N LEU A 190 3.56 8.66 -1.49
CA LEU A 190 3.98 8.67 -2.89
C LEU A 190 5.17 7.71 -3.11
N VAL A 191 6.22 7.79 -2.30
CA VAL A 191 7.42 6.97 -2.46
C VAL A 191 7.10 5.49 -2.28
N TYR A 192 6.43 5.12 -1.18
CA TYR A 192 6.02 3.73 -0.94
C TYR A 192 4.99 3.26 -1.97
N GLY A 193 4.08 4.14 -2.39
CA GLY A 193 3.09 3.84 -3.42
C GLY A 193 3.71 3.54 -4.78
N LEU A 194 4.71 4.31 -5.22
CA LEU A 194 5.44 4.07 -6.45
C LEU A 194 6.23 2.75 -6.39
N LEU A 195 6.90 2.47 -5.27
CA LEU A 195 7.62 1.22 -5.06
C LEU A 195 6.67 0.01 -5.11
N LEU A 196 5.54 0.09 -4.42
CA LEU A 196 4.53 -0.98 -4.44
C LEU A 196 3.89 -1.14 -5.82
N ALA A 197 3.52 -0.05 -6.48
CA ALA A 197 2.95 -0.09 -7.83
C ALA A 197 3.91 -0.78 -8.80
N TRP A 198 5.19 -0.46 -8.73
CA TRP A 198 6.22 -1.09 -9.55
C TRP A 198 6.39 -2.59 -9.22
N LEU A 199 6.42 -2.98 -7.93
CA LEU A 199 6.53 -4.38 -7.52
C LEU A 199 5.32 -5.22 -7.97
N VAL A 200 4.09 -4.67 -7.82
CA VAL A 200 2.84 -5.37 -8.16
C VAL A 200 2.63 -5.48 -9.67
N THR A 201 3.20 -4.57 -10.46
CA THR A 201 3.08 -4.58 -11.91
C THR A 201 4.19 -5.36 -12.62
N ARG A 202 5.23 -5.80 -11.90
CA ARG A 202 6.26 -6.66 -12.49
C ARG A 202 5.62 -7.96 -13.00
N PRO A 203 5.93 -8.38 -14.23
CA PRO A 203 5.55 -9.71 -14.67
C PRO A 203 6.26 -10.72 -13.75
N VAL A 204 5.49 -11.54 -13.05
CA VAL A 204 6.05 -12.76 -12.48
C VAL A 204 6.61 -13.51 -13.68
N ALA A 205 7.92 -13.79 -13.66
CA ALA A 205 8.54 -14.61 -14.69
C ALA A 205 7.70 -15.88 -14.76
N ALA A 206 6.90 -16.00 -15.83
CA ALA A 206 6.07 -17.17 -16.06
C ALA A 206 7.02 -18.36 -15.97
N ASP A 207 6.68 -19.34 -15.16
CA ASP A 207 7.34 -20.63 -15.14
C ASP A 207 7.57 -21.01 -16.60
N ARG A 208 8.82 -20.97 -17.05
CA ARG A 208 9.17 -21.51 -18.35
C ARG A 208 8.67 -22.93 -18.28
N PRO A 209 7.74 -23.35 -19.18
CA PRO A 209 7.44 -24.75 -19.26
C PRO A 209 8.79 -25.45 -19.41
N ALA A 210 9.07 -26.37 -18.49
CA ALA A 210 10.22 -27.24 -18.62
C ALA A 210 10.11 -27.88 -19.99
N GLU A 211 10.86 -27.36 -20.97
CA GLU A 211 11.02 -28.01 -22.26
C GLU A 211 11.64 -29.36 -21.93
N GLY A 212 10.75 -30.37 -21.88
CA GLY A 212 11.13 -31.75 -21.71
C GLY A 212 12.07 -32.15 -22.86
N GLY A 213 13.32 -32.47 -22.50
CA GLY A 213 14.21 -33.20 -23.34
C GLY A 213 13.82 -34.67 -23.44
#